data_95d15d2efaa9f7b63b9ab5d71fc2937d
#
_entry.id   95d15d2efaa9f7b63b9ab5d71fc2937d
#
_cell.length_a   1.000
_cell.length_b   1.000
_cell.length_c   1.000
_cell.angle_alpha   90.00
_cell.angle_beta   90.00
_cell.angle_gamma   90.00
#
_symmetry.space_group_name_H-M   'P 1'
#
loop_
_entity.id
_entity.type
_entity.pdbx_description
1 polymer ?
#
loop_
_entity_poly.entity_id
_entity_poly.type
_entity_poly.pdbx_seq_one_letter_code
_entity_poly.pdbx_strand_id
1 'polypeptide(L)'
;MRKIIVAIALILLSLSFIWADATRDFASEVKLNMKSETLKIKVTVHGFVDGDTTHFNVPESMVESGILKARYLAINTPESTGKIEEWGKKASKFTREKLSQATSIIIESDDANLNLDSTGGRYLMWVWYRTSETEEYRNLNIEILQNGLAIASSTANNRYGTVAMAALNYAKEQKLNIYSGQQDPDFYYGDAVELTLKELRCNIEKYDGIKVAFEGVITMNDNGSIYIEDYDTDTGLYYGISVFYGYNLPGKGLEILSVGNRSRIVGTVQYYEAGEQYQVAGLTYRQMKPKDPGNIQKISDGHQGAYTLTDAGTFLNGKVVVEDEEGKREFDYAYLALGTTIEMHNLKVRSIKTEDDPASSSYGAMTMKCEVAGMEIKVRTEVLIDSSRNIITEDAYLDKVIDVRGVVDYHDGKYQIKVLTAKDITIIQ
;
A
#
# COMPACT_ATOMS: atom_id res chain seq x y z
N MET A 1 23.28 65.86 16.14
CA MET A 1 21.97 65.61 15.60
C MET A 1 21.97 65.21 14.13
N ARG A 2 22.66 65.85 13.19
CA ARG A 2 22.67 65.46 11.75
C ARG A 2 23.27 64.06 11.47
N LYS A 3 24.25 63.58 12.25
CA LYS A 3 24.83 62.22 12.05
C LYS A 3 23.94 61.07 12.53
N ILE A 4 23.07 61.35 13.50
CA ILE A 4 22.11 60.34 14.04
C ILE A 4 20.92 60.16 13.07
N ILE A 5 20.50 61.24 12.42
CA ILE A 5 19.41 61.22 11.45
C ILE A 5 19.79 60.44 10.18
N VAL A 6 21.04 60.54 9.73
CA VAL A 6 21.54 59.77 8.58
C VAL A 6 21.68 58.28 8.91
N ALA A 7 22.06 57.90 10.14
CA ALA A 7 22.16 56.50 10.56
C ALA A 7 20.74 55.83 10.66
N ILE A 8 19.75 56.57 11.16
CA ILE A 8 18.36 56.08 11.23
C ILE A 8 17.75 55.95 9.84
N ALA A 9 18.03 56.84 8.89
CA ALA A 9 17.57 56.76 7.53
C ALA A 9 18.20 55.57 6.76
N LEU A 10 19.48 55.25 7.02
CA LEU A 10 20.15 54.08 6.45
C LEU A 10 19.66 52.77 7.05
N ILE A 11 19.29 52.72 8.34
CA ILE A 11 18.67 51.53 8.98
C ILE A 11 17.24 51.34 8.47
N LEU A 12 16.46 52.39 8.24
CA LEU A 12 15.13 52.32 7.66
C LEU A 12 15.13 51.93 6.18
N LEU A 13 16.18 52.26 5.41
CA LEU A 13 16.37 51.80 4.03
C LEU A 13 16.83 50.35 3.95
N SER A 14 17.54 49.83 4.97
CA SER A 14 17.90 48.40 5.01
C SER A 14 16.77 47.48 5.49
N LEU A 15 15.77 48.04 6.20
CA LEU A 15 14.57 47.30 6.63
C LEU A 15 13.48 47.22 5.53
N SER A 16 13.59 47.98 4.45
CA SER A 16 12.62 47.98 3.37
C SER A 16 12.90 46.94 2.25
N PHE A 17 13.96 46.11 2.41
CA PHE A 17 14.26 45.01 1.47
C PHE A 17 14.01 43.61 2.02
N ILE A 18 13.31 43.45 3.12
CA ILE A 18 12.65 42.18 3.46
C ILE A 18 11.20 42.30 2.98
N TRP A 19 11.03 42.45 1.68
CA TRP A 19 9.83 41.95 1.06
C TRP A 19 9.97 40.42 1.16
N ALA A 20 9.20 39.80 2.04
CA ALA A 20 8.90 38.41 1.93
C ALA A 20 8.45 38.22 0.47
N ASP A 21 9.27 37.57 -0.32
CA ASP A 21 8.89 37.12 -1.64
C ASP A 21 7.61 36.29 -1.42
N ALA A 22 6.46 36.88 -1.75
CA ALA A 22 5.18 36.19 -1.54
C ALA A 22 5.32 34.91 -2.31
N THR A 23 5.34 33.78 -1.61
CA THR A 23 5.56 32.45 -2.22
C THR A 23 4.60 32.31 -3.38
N ARG A 24 5.14 32.35 -4.59
CA ARG A 24 4.34 32.30 -5.82
C ARG A 24 3.53 31.01 -5.83
N ASP A 25 2.24 31.12 -6.05
CA ASP A 25 1.31 30.00 -6.01
C ASP A 25 0.84 29.60 -7.41
N PHE A 26 1.67 28.80 -8.06
CA PHE A 26 1.43 28.34 -9.44
C PHE A 26 0.16 27.50 -9.58
N ALA A 27 -0.22 26.76 -8.55
CA ALA A 27 -1.45 25.96 -8.56
C ALA A 27 -2.74 26.82 -8.68
N SER A 28 -2.65 28.09 -8.27
CA SER A 28 -3.76 29.06 -8.40
C SER A 28 -3.70 29.89 -9.69
N GLU A 29 -2.56 29.89 -10.42
CA GLU A 29 -2.40 30.61 -11.69
C GLU A 29 -3.20 29.98 -12.83
N VAL A 30 -3.40 28.66 -12.79
CA VAL A 30 -4.27 27.96 -13.74
C VAL A 30 -5.72 27.93 -13.22
N LYS A 31 -6.67 28.00 -14.14
CA LYS A 31 -8.11 27.99 -13.80
C LYS A 31 -8.80 26.83 -14.49
N LEU A 32 -9.58 26.09 -13.71
CA LEU A 32 -10.43 25.03 -14.23
C LEU A 32 -11.52 25.64 -15.13
N ASN A 33 -11.45 25.35 -16.43
CA ASN A 33 -12.46 25.82 -17.37
C ASN A 33 -13.50 24.72 -17.65
N MET A 34 -14.63 24.78 -16.98
CA MET A 34 -15.72 23.82 -17.15
C MET A 34 -16.32 23.77 -18.56
N LYS A 35 -16.03 24.76 -19.42
CA LYS A 35 -16.56 24.87 -20.78
C LYS A 35 -15.54 24.39 -21.85
N SER A 36 -14.33 24.00 -21.46
CA SER A 36 -13.36 23.45 -22.42
C SER A 36 -13.77 22.05 -22.88
N GLU A 37 -13.20 21.59 -24.00
CA GLU A 37 -13.53 20.30 -24.63
C GLU A 37 -13.00 19.08 -23.85
N THR A 38 -12.16 19.30 -22.82
CA THR A 38 -11.63 18.21 -21.99
C THR A 38 -12.74 17.54 -21.18
N LEU A 39 -12.59 16.26 -20.91
CA LEU A 39 -13.51 15.52 -20.02
C LEU A 39 -13.27 15.93 -18.58
N LYS A 40 -14.34 16.25 -17.87
CA LYS A 40 -14.32 16.66 -16.45
C LYS A 40 -15.35 15.90 -15.67
N ILE A 41 -14.91 15.35 -14.55
CA ILE A 41 -15.75 14.50 -13.72
C ILE A 41 -15.58 14.93 -12.28
N LYS A 42 -16.70 15.17 -11.60
CA LYS A 42 -16.73 15.33 -10.14
C LYS A 42 -16.65 13.93 -9.53
N VAL A 43 -15.71 13.73 -8.62
CA VAL A 43 -15.38 12.41 -8.06
C VAL A 43 -15.25 12.46 -6.55
N THR A 44 -15.21 11.26 -5.93
CA THR A 44 -14.77 11.04 -4.54
C THR A 44 -13.59 10.10 -4.56
N VAL A 45 -12.74 10.18 -3.54
CA VAL A 45 -11.61 9.25 -3.39
C VAL A 45 -12.14 7.86 -3.07
N HIS A 46 -11.66 6.85 -3.81
CA HIS A 46 -11.83 5.45 -3.49
C HIS A 46 -10.65 4.93 -2.66
N GLY A 47 -9.42 5.28 -3.05
CA GLY A 47 -8.20 4.87 -2.34
C GLY A 47 -6.97 5.63 -2.83
N PHE A 48 -6.01 5.82 -1.94
CA PHE A 48 -4.71 6.42 -2.26
C PHE A 48 -3.69 5.33 -2.55
N VAL A 49 -2.84 5.54 -3.54
CA VAL A 49 -1.74 4.63 -3.88
C VAL A 49 -0.40 5.26 -3.52
N ASP A 50 -0.08 6.41 -4.11
CA ASP A 50 1.14 7.19 -3.86
C ASP A 50 0.90 8.69 -4.14
N GLY A 51 1.98 9.46 -4.29
CA GLY A 51 1.88 10.91 -4.45
C GLY A 51 1.24 11.36 -5.76
N ASP A 52 1.27 10.55 -6.82
CA ASP A 52 0.74 10.87 -8.16
C ASP A 52 -0.24 9.84 -8.71
N THR A 53 -0.72 8.97 -7.86
CA THR A 53 -1.70 7.94 -8.22
C THR A 53 -2.78 7.81 -7.15
N THR A 54 -4.04 8.03 -7.56
CA THR A 54 -5.22 7.92 -6.69
C THR A 54 -6.34 7.22 -7.45
N HIS A 55 -7.07 6.35 -6.77
CA HIS A 55 -8.27 5.73 -7.31
C HIS A 55 -9.49 6.57 -6.93
N PHE A 56 -10.36 6.85 -7.89
CA PHE A 56 -11.56 7.65 -7.70
C PHE A 56 -12.82 6.85 -8.05
N ASN A 57 -13.89 7.07 -7.29
CA ASN A 57 -15.22 6.58 -7.65
C ASN A 57 -15.76 7.42 -8.80
N VAL A 58 -16.17 6.77 -9.87
CA VAL A 58 -16.76 7.36 -11.08
C VAL A 58 -18.03 6.61 -11.47
N PRO A 59 -18.90 7.18 -12.33
CA PRO A 59 -20.04 6.42 -12.87
C PRO A 59 -19.58 5.20 -13.67
N GLU A 60 -20.27 4.06 -13.54
CA GLU A 60 -20.02 2.82 -14.31
C GLU A 60 -20.12 3.02 -15.83
N SER A 61 -20.91 4.01 -16.27
CA SER A 61 -20.98 4.40 -17.68
C SER A 61 -19.67 4.94 -18.25
N MET A 62 -18.69 5.27 -17.39
CA MET A 62 -17.39 5.80 -17.76
C MET A 62 -16.30 4.72 -17.65
N VAL A 63 -16.26 4.01 -16.53
CA VAL A 63 -15.39 2.87 -16.27
C VAL A 63 -16.26 1.79 -15.65
N GLU A 64 -16.32 0.63 -16.27
CA GLU A 64 -17.22 -0.49 -15.93
C GLU A 64 -17.14 -0.90 -14.45
N SER A 65 -15.94 -0.84 -13.85
CA SER A 65 -15.73 -1.14 -12.43
C SER A 65 -16.21 -0.03 -11.47
N GLY A 66 -16.68 1.11 -11.97
CA GLY A 66 -16.98 2.27 -11.13
C GLY A 66 -15.76 2.95 -10.49
N ILE A 67 -14.54 2.42 -10.75
CA ILE A 67 -13.28 2.89 -10.16
C ILE A 67 -12.32 3.33 -11.26
N LEU A 68 -11.98 4.62 -11.29
CA LEU A 68 -10.99 5.17 -12.21
C LEU A 68 -9.64 5.26 -11.49
N LYS A 69 -8.66 4.53 -11.97
CA LYS A 69 -7.27 4.60 -11.50
C LYS A 69 -6.58 5.78 -12.18
N ALA A 70 -6.42 6.89 -11.48
CA ALA A 70 -5.84 8.10 -12.03
C ALA A 70 -4.33 8.13 -11.81
N ARG A 71 -3.57 8.28 -12.89
CA ARG A 71 -2.16 8.68 -12.92
C ARG A 71 -2.08 10.17 -13.21
N TYR A 72 -1.41 10.93 -12.36
CA TYR A 72 -1.39 12.39 -12.49
C TYR A 72 -0.50 12.82 -13.64
N LEU A 73 -1.05 13.65 -14.52
CA LEU A 73 -0.35 14.22 -15.67
C LEU A 73 0.80 15.13 -15.23
N ALA A 74 1.83 15.19 -16.08
CA ALA A 74 2.98 16.08 -16.00
C ALA A 74 3.97 15.80 -14.85
N ILE A 75 3.69 14.88 -13.96
CA ILE A 75 4.49 14.62 -12.74
C ILE A 75 4.86 13.15 -12.59
N ASN A 76 5.95 12.93 -11.86
CA ASN A 76 6.31 11.63 -11.30
C ASN A 76 6.83 11.85 -9.88
N THR A 77 6.10 11.39 -8.90
CA THR A 77 6.56 11.41 -7.50
C THR A 77 7.48 10.23 -7.24
N PRO A 78 8.38 10.31 -6.25
CA PRO A 78 9.06 9.12 -5.75
C PRO A 78 8.05 8.14 -5.18
N GLU A 79 8.35 6.84 -5.31
CA GLU A 79 7.49 5.75 -4.84
C GLU A 79 7.33 5.74 -3.32
N SER A 80 6.11 5.59 -2.83
CA SER A 80 5.79 5.46 -1.41
C SER A 80 5.37 4.05 -1.02
N THR A 81 5.16 3.17 -2.00
CA THR A 81 4.75 1.77 -1.83
C THR A 81 5.67 0.84 -2.61
N GLY A 82 5.73 -0.44 -2.23
CA GLY A 82 6.69 -1.37 -2.82
C GLY A 82 8.12 -0.97 -2.47
N LYS A 83 8.90 -0.50 -3.42
CA LYS A 83 10.23 0.06 -3.16
C LYS A 83 10.11 1.53 -2.78
N ILE A 84 10.07 1.83 -1.49
CA ILE A 84 10.03 3.21 -1.00
C ILE A 84 11.29 3.97 -1.47
N GLU A 85 11.07 5.18 -2.00
CA GLU A 85 12.11 6.13 -2.40
C GLU A 85 12.11 7.36 -1.47
N GLU A 86 13.26 8.05 -1.43
CA GLU A 86 13.38 9.32 -0.69
C GLU A 86 12.29 10.30 -1.14
N TRP A 87 11.66 10.99 -0.19
CA TRP A 87 10.53 11.92 -0.40
C TRP A 87 9.21 11.28 -0.86
N GLY A 88 9.15 9.96 -1.08
CA GLY A 88 7.94 9.26 -1.52
C GLY A 88 6.84 9.31 -0.47
N LYS A 89 7.14 8.99 0.80
CA LYS A 89 6.17 9.11 1.91
C LYS A 89 5.64 10.54 2.03
N LYS A 90 6.50 11.55 1.90
CA LYS A 90 6.10 12.96 1.98
C LYS A 90 5.20 13.38 0.82
N ALA A 91 5.49 12.94 -0.40
CA ALA A 91 4.66 13.19 -1.58
C ALA A 91 3.27 12.55 -1.43
N SER A 92 3.21 11.28 -1.01
CA SER A 92 1.96 10.56 -0.76
C SER A 92 1.12 11.22 0.34
N LYS A 93 1.75 11.58 1.46
CA LYS A 93 1.09 12.29 2.56
C LYS A 93 0.51 13.64 2.10
N PHE A 94 1.28 14.40 1.31
CA PHE A 94 0.82 15.67 0.76
C PHE A 94 -0.45 15.51 -0.08
N THR A 95 -0.47 14.57 -1.03
CA THR A 95 -1.63 14.28 -1.86
C THR A 95 -2.83 13.87 -1.01
N ARG A 96 -2.63 12.97 -0.04
CA ARG A 96 -3.66 12.52 0.88
C ARG A 96 -4.27 13.68 1.68
N GLU A 97 -3.45 14.52 2.29
CA GLU A 97 -3.91 15.65 3.10
C GLU A 97 -4.78 16.61 2.27
N LYS A 98 -4.34 16.94 1.04
CA LYS A 98 -5.09 17.83 0.15
C LYS A 98 -6.45 17.26 -0.25
N LEU A 99 -6.49 16.01 -0.68
CA LEU A 99 -7.73 15.39 -1.15
C LEU A 99 -8.67 14.99 0.00
N SER A 100 -8.15 14.63 1.18
CA SER A 100 -8.98 14.31 2.35
C SER A 100 -9.67 15.57 2.93
N GLN A 101 -9.07 16.74 2.78
CA GLN A 101 -9.67 18.02 3.22
C GLN A 101 -10.57 18.65 2.15
N ALA A 102 -10.62 18.08 0.95
CA ALA A 102 -11.38 18.65 -0.16
C ALA A 102 -12.89 18.49 0.04
N THR A 103 -13.64 19.60 -0.13
CA THR A 103 -15.11 19.57 -0.23
C THR A 103 -15.59 19.17 -1.62
N SER A 104 -14.73 19.33 -2.63
CA SER A 104 -15.01 18.94 -4.01
C SER A 104 -13.73 18.63 -4.76
N ILE A 105 -13.74 17.52 -5.50
CA ILE A 105 -12.65 17.06 -6.36
C ILE A 105 -13.20 16.91 -7.78
N ILE A 106 -12.44 17.41 -8.77
CA ILE A 106 -12.69 17.23 -10.20
C ILE A 106 -11.44 16.64 -10.83
N ILE A 107 -11.58 15.58 -11.61
CA ILE A 107 -10.54 15.08 -12.50
C ILE A 107 -10.80 15.57 -13.91
N GLU A 108 -9.75 15.94 -14.63
CA GLU A 108 -9.81 16.49 -15.99
C GLU A 108 -8.79 15.77 -16.88
N SER A 109 -9.22 15.33 -18.07
CA SER A 109 -8.32 14.81 -19.10
C SER A 109 -7.47 15.94 -19.72
N ASP A 110 -6.39 15.61 -20.43
CA ASP A 110 -5.57 16.62 -21.12
C ASP A 110 -6.23 17.17 -22.39
N ASP A 111 -6.99 16.32 -23.07
CA ASP A 111 -7.76 16.58 -24.28
C ASP A 111 -9.19 16.05 -24.17
N ALA A 112 -9.90 15.88 -25.28
CA ALA A 112 -11.27 15.38 -25.31
C ALA A 112 -11.40 13.86 -25.00
N ASN A 113 -10.29 13.13 -24.78
CA ASN A 113 -10.28 11.70 -24.62
C ASN A 113 -9.81 11.29 -23.20
N LEU A 114 -10.23 10.10 -22.78
CA LEU A 114 -9.66 9.40 -21.63
C LEU A 114 -8.43 8.62 -22.08
N ASN A 115 -7.25 9.19 -21.89
CA ASN A 115 -6.00 8.57 -22.32
C ASN A 115 -5.45 7.68 -21.19
N LEU A 116 -5.01 6.46 -21.57
CA LEU A 116 -4.31 5.56 -20.66
C LEU A 116 -2.82 5.89 -20.60
N ASP A 117 -2.19 5.55 -19.48
CA ASP A 117 -0.73 5.58 -19.36
C ASP A 117 -0.08 4.44 -20.17
N SER A 118 1.24 4.41 -20.23
CA SER A 118 1.99 3.40 -20.99
C SER A 118 1.80 1.96 -20.49
N THR A 119 1.30 1.78 -19.27
CA THR A 119 0.99 0.44 -18.70
C THR A 119 -0.40 -0.05 -19.13
N GLY A 120 -1.24 0.84 -19.65
CA GLY A 120 -2.62 0.53 -20.07
C GLY A 120 -3.60 0.31 -18.93
N GLY A 121 -3.19 0.55 -17.69
CA GLY A 121 -3.99 0.26 -16.50
C GLY A 121 -4.49 1.49 -15.76
N ARG A 122 -4.00 2.69 -16.07
CA ARG A 122 -4.34 3.94 -15.37
C ARG A 122 -4.65 5.04 -16.36
N TYR A 123 -5.59 5.93 -16.02
CA TYR A 123 -5.97 7.09 -16.83
C TYR A 123 -5.13 8.31 -16.47
N LEU A 124 -4.67 9.03 -17.46
CA LEU A 124 -3.86 10.25 -17.31
C LEU A 124 -4.75 11.44 -16.98
N MET A 125 -4.62 12.03 -15.76
CA MET A 125 -5.53 13.05 -15.25
C MET A 125 -4.82 14.24 -14.63
N TRP A 126 -5.42 15.43 -14.83
CA TRP A 126 -5.25 16.60 -14.00
C TRP A 126 -6.23 16.48 -12.83
N VAL A 127 -5.76 16.71 -11.61
CA VAL A 127 -6.60 16.64 -10.40
C VAL A 127 -6.78 18.04 -9.83
N TRP A 128 -8.04 18.43 -9.67
CA TRP A 128 -8.46 19.70 -9.14
C TRP A 128 -9.22 19.50 -7.84
N TYR A 129 -8.93 20.31 -6.84
CA TYR A 129 -9.63 20.27 -5.56
C TYR A 129 -9.90 21.65 -5.01
N ARG A 130 -10.88 21.78 -4.11
CA ARG A 130 -11.14 22.95 -3.29
C ARG A 130 -11.57 22.54 -1.89
N THR A 131 -11.27 23.36 -0.88
CA THR A 131 -11.56 23.07 0.53
C THR A 131 -12.84 23.74 1.03
N SER A 132 -13.38 24.69 0.27
CA SER A 132 -14.70 25.28 0.53
C SER A 132 -15.45 25.56 -0.77
N GLU A 133 -16.77 25.71 -0.69
CA GLU A 133 -17.62 26.01 -1.85
C GLU A 133 -17.38 27.41 -2.44
N THR A 134 -16.79 28.31 -1.66
CA THR A 134 -16.48 29.69 -2.08
C THR A 134 -15.10 29.86 -2.68
N GLU A 135 -14.24 28.84 -2.57
CA GLU A 135 -12.89 28.84 -3.11
C GLU A 135 -12.85 28.37 -4.56
N GLU A 136 -11.89 28.91 -5.30
CA GLU A 136 -11.52 28.44 -6.63
C GLU A 136 -10.83 27.07 -6.55
N TYR A 137 -10.99 26.27 -7.59
CA TYR A 137 -10.25 25.00 -7.69
C TYR A 137 -8.75 25.26 -7.87
N ARG A 138 -7.96 24.48 -7.17
CA ARG A 138 -6.48 24.42 -7.26
C ARG A 138 -6.07 23.17 -8.02
N ASN A 139 -5.01 23.28 -8.83
CA ASN A 139 -4.46 22.15 -9.55
C ASN A 139 -3.45 21.41 -8.68
N LEU A 140 -3.77 20.19 -8.23
CA LEU A 140 -2.94 19.40 -7.34
C LEU A 140 -1.62 18.96 -8.00
N ASN A 141 -1.62 18.60 -9.29
CA ASN A 141 -0.42 18.19 -10.00
C ASN A 141 0.65 19.31 -9.98
N ILE A 142 0.23 20.55 -10.25
CA ILE A 142 1.10 21.72 -10.21
C ILE A 142 1.54 22.03 -8.76
N GLU A 143 0.63 21.86 -7.79
CA GLU A 143 0.95 22.10 -6.39
C GLU A 143 2.00 21.11 -5.85
N ILE A 144 1.97 19.87 -6.28
CA ILE A 144 3.01 18.87 -5.98
C ILE A 144 4.36 19.31 -6.56
N LEU A 145 4.39 19.77 -7.81
CA LEU A 145 5.63 20.28 -8.46
C LEU A 145 6.20 21.49 -7.74
N GLN A 146 5.37 22.50 -7.45
CA GLN A 146 5.85 23.73 -6.80
C GLN A 146 6.39 23.50 -5.38
N ASN A 147 5.98 22.41 -4.73
CA ASN A 147 6.52 21.99 -3.44
C ASN A 147 7.76 21.08 -3.60
N GLY A 148 8.24 20.81 -4.81
CA GLY A 148 9.42 19.98 -5.04
C GLY A 148 9.23 18.51 -4.62
N LEU A 149 8.00 18.00 -4.70
CA LEU A 149 7.63 16.63 -4.33
C LEU A 149 7.48 15.70 -5.55
N ALA A 150 7.75 16.19 -6.74
CA ALA A 150 7.78 15.41 -7.98
C ALA A 150 8.85 15.89 -8.94
N ILE A 151 9.23 15.02 -9.85
CA ILE A 151 9.97 15.38 -11.07
C ILE A 151 9.00 15.57 -12.23
N ALA A 152 9.45 16.30 -13.28
CA ALA A 152 8.65 16.43 -14.50
C ALA A 152 8.58 15.10 -15.26
N SER A 153 7.39 14.78 -15.78
CA SER A 153 7.14 13.62 -16.63
C SER A 153 6.30 14.04 -17.83
N SER A 154 6.90 14.09 -19.04
CA SER A 154 6.26 14.54 -20.28
C SER A 154 5.57 15.90 -20.18
N THR A 155 6.05 16.77 -19.29
CA THR A 155 5.33 17.94 -18.77
C THR A 155 5.09 19.01 -19.82
N ALA A 156 6.09 19.30 -20.68
CA ALA A 156 6.06 20.45 -21.58
C ALA A 156 4.94 20.39 -22.65
N ASN A 157 4.48 19.21 -23.00
CA ASN A 157 3.50 18.99 -24.07
C ASN A 157 2.05 18.90 -23.56
N ASN A 158 1.84 19.00 -22.25
CA ASN A 158 0.53 18.91 -21.65
C ASN A 158 -0.16 20.27 -21.58
N ARG A 159 -1.48 20.28 -21.45
CA ARG A 159 -2.35 21.47 -21.42
C ARG A 159 -1.83 22.59 -20.50
N TYR A 160 -1.37 22.24 -19.29
CA TYR A 160 -0.87 23.18 -18.29
C TYR A 160 0.68 23.15 -18.18
N GLY A 161 1.36 22.59 -19.19
CA GLY A 161 2.79 22.31 -19.16
C GLY A 161 3.67 23.52 -18.89
N THR A 162 3.32 24.70 -19.43
CA THR A 162 4.09 25.94 -19.19
C THR A 162 4.10 26.32 -17.72
N VAL A 163 2.95 26.31 -17.05
CA VAL A 163 2.86 26.67 -15.63
C VAL A 163 3.46 25.56 -14.77
N ALA A 164 3.25 24.29 -15.13
CA ALA A 164 3.86 23.15 -14.44
C ALA A 164 5.40 23.21 -14.48
N MET A 165 6.00 23.57 -15.63
CA MET A 165 7.45 23.75 -15.74
C MET A 165 7.95 24.96 -14.94
N ALA A 166 7.18 26.05 -14.88
CA ALA A 166 7.52 27.20 -14.03
C ALA A 166 7.49 26.85 -12.55
N ALA A 167 6.47 26.08 -12.11
CA ALA A 167 6.38 25.55 -10.75
C ALA A 167 7.58 24.66 -10.39
N LEU A 168 7.97 23.77 -11.28
CA LEU A 168 9.15 22.93 -11.12
C LEU A 168 10.43 23.74 -10.97
N ASN A 169 10.63 24.74 -11.84
CA ASN A 169 11.83 25.60 -11.78
C ASN A 169 11.89 26.38 -10.48
N TYR A 170 10.77 26.90 -10.02
CA TYR A 170 10.63 27.53 -8.72
C TYR A 170 11.09 26.58 -7.58
N ALA A 171 10.57 25.34 -7.56
CA ALA A 171 10.95 24.35 -6.55
C ALA A 171 12.47 24.06 -6.57
N LYS A 172 13.10 24.01 -7.74
CA LYS A 172 14.56 23.86 -7.89
C LYS A 172 15.34 25.07 -7.38
N GLU A 173 14.91 26.27 -7.73
CA GLU A 173 15.53 27.53 -7.28
C GLU A 173 15.42 27.71 -5.75
N GLN A 174 14.25 27.37 -5.19
CA GLN A 174 14.01 27.41 -3.75
C GLN A 174 14.60 26.20 -2.99
N LYS A 175 15.17 25.23 -3.69
CA LYS A 175 15.76 24.00 -3.14
C LYS A 175 14.77 23.24 -2.23
N LEU A 176 13.55 23.00 -2.71
CA LEU A 176 12.50 22.33 -1.93
C LEU A 176 12.58 20.81 -2.07
N ASN A 177 12.45 20.10 -0.98
CA ASN A 177 12.31 18.64 -0.86
C ASN A 177 13.29 17.86 -1.76
N ILE A 178 12.86 17.22 -2.85
CA ILE A 178 13.70 16.45 -3.80
C ILE A 178 14.91 17.30 -4.28
N TYR A 179 14.74 18.61 -4.39
CA TYR A 179 15.77 19.54 -4.88
C TYR A 179 16.59 20.21 -3.81
N SER A 180 16.35 19.86 -2.52
CA SER A 180 17.04 20.49 -1.37
C SER A 180 18.52 20.11 -1.28
N GLY A 181 18.88 18.95 -1.79
CA GLY A 181 20.20 18.34 -1.56
C GLY A 181 20.38 17.84 -0.13
N GLN A 182 19.31 17.82 0.67
CA GLN A 182 19.29 17.26 2.03
C GLN A 182 18.68 15.87 2.02
N GLN A 183 19.01 15.08 3.03
CA GLN A 183 18.36 13.79 3.25
C GLN A 183 16.88 14.00 3.62
N ASP A 184 16.03 13.11 3.17
CA ASP A 184 14.64 13.04 3.58
C ASP A 184 14.56 12.58 5.05
N PRO A 185 13.98 13.38 5.97
CA PRO A 185 13.90 13.01 7.39
C PRO A 185 12.98 11.78 7.64
N ASP A 186 12.06 11.49 6.72
CA ASP A 186 11.10 10.38 6.84
C ASP A 186 11.58 9.10 6.13
N PHE A 187 12.81 9.10 5.55
CA PHE A 187 13.38 7.95 4.87
C PHE A 187 14.47 7.27 5.72
N TYR A 188 14.41 5.95 5.78
CA TYR A 188 15.38 5.17 6.52
C TYR A 188 16.64 4.87 5.69
N TYR A 189 17.78 5.42 6.09
CA TYR A 189 19.10 5.26 5.43
C TYR A 189 19.97 4.18 6.03
N GLY A 190 19.54 3.54 7.11
CA GLY A 190 20.33 2.53 7.83
C GLY A 190 20.41 1.18 7.13
N ASP A 191 21.24 0.31 7.69
CA ASP A 191 21.26 -1.10 7.35
C ASP A 191 19.96 -1.78 7.82
N ALA A 192 19.69 -2.97 7.29
CA ALA A 192 18.52 -3.73 7.74
C ALA A 192 18.65 -4.10 9.22
N VAL A 193 17.59 -3.84 9.99
CA VAL A 193 17.50 -4.27 11.39
C VAL A 193 17.20 -5.77 11.40
N GLU A 194 18.07 -6.56 12.00
CA GLU A 194 17.88 -8.01 12.14
C GLU A 194 16.86 -8.28 13.26
N LEU A 195 15.81 -9.01 12.94
CA LEU A 195 14.68 -9.30 13.84
C LEU A 195 14.25 -10.76 13.72
N THR A 196 13.68 -11.29 14.77
CA THR A 196 12.80 -12.47 14.69
C THR A 196 11.42 -12.07 14.20
N LEU A 197 10.64 -13.00 13.67
CA LEU A 197 9.25 -12.72 13.29
C LEU A 197 8.38 -12.36 14.52
N LYS A 198 8.72 -12.87 15.73
CA LYS A 198 8.08 -12.45 16.99
C LYS A 198 8.33 -10.96 17.28
N GLU A 199 9.60 -10.53 17.28
CA GLU A 199 9.96 -9.12 17.53
C GLU A 199 9.31 -8.19 16.51
N LEU A 200 9.33 -8.58 15.23
CA LEU A 200 8.68 -7.83 14.18
C LEU A 200 7.16 -7.72 14.41
N ARG A 201 6.46 -8.84 14.67
CA ARG A 201 5.00 -8.87 14.85
C ARG A 201 4.57 -8.10 16.09
N CYS A 202 5.25 -8.27 17.20
CA CYS A 202 4.90 -7.61 18.45
C CYS A 202 5.14 -6.10 18.44
N ASN A 203 5.98 -5.59 17.52
CA ASN A 203 6.39 -4.19 17.46
C ASN A 203 6.25 -3.59 16.05
N ILE A 204 5.34 -4.11 15.23
CA ILE A 204 5.29 -3.84 13.78
C ILE A 204 5.18 -2.35 13.45
N GLU A 205 4.40 -1.58 14.21
CA GLU A 205 4.22 -0.14 14.00
C GLU A 205 5.53 0.66 14.22
N LYS A 206 6.38 0.22 15.14
CA LYS A 206 7.70 0.81 15.40
C LYS A 206 8.62 0.73 14.18
N TYR A 207 8.40 -0.28 13.34
CA TYR A 207 9.23 -0.54 12.16
C TYR A 207 8.64 0.01 10.86
N ASP A 208 7.53 0.76 10.89
CA ASP A 208 6.96 1.35 9.68
C ASP A 208 7.96 2.23 8.94
N GLY A 209 8.26 1.88 7.69
CA GLY A 209 9.27 2.53 6.85
C GLY A 209 10.71 2.12 7.15
N ILE A 210 10.94 1.24 8.11
CA ILE A 210 12.27 0.73 8.46
C ILE A 210 12.58 -0.49 7.61
N LYS A 211 13.82 -0.57 7.13
CA LYS A 211 14.34 -1.78 6.49
C LYS A 211 14.66 -2.82 7.55
N VAL A 212 14.08 -4.01 7.41
CA VAL A 212 14.25 -5.13 8.33
C VAL A 212 14.78 -6.36 7.61
N ALA A 213 15.38 -7.27 8.36
CA ALA A 213 15.77 -8.59 7.90
C ALA A 213 15.35 -9.63 8.92
N PHE A 214 14.79 -10.73 8.45
CA PHE A 214 14.32 -11.85 9.27
C PHE A 214 14.34 -13.16 8.47
N GLU A 215 14.22 -14.26 9.18
CA GLU A 215 14.17 -15.61 8.59
C GLU A 215 12.83 -16.26 8.88
N GLY A 216 12.43 -17.19 8.00
CA GLY A 216 11.23 -18.00 8.20
C GLY A 216 11.02 -18.99 7.06
N VAL A 217 10.00 -19.81 7.19
CA VAL A 217 9.53 -20.77 6.17
C VAL A 217 8.44 -20.11 5.33
N ILE A 218 8.62 -20.14 4.02
CA ILE A 218 7.61 -19.66 3.08
C ILE A 218 6.52 -20.71 2.94
N THR A 219 5.32 -20.35 3.34
CA THR A 219 4.20 -21.30 3.46
C THR A 219 3.21 -21.22 2.31
N MET A 220 2.99 -20.01 1.79
CA MET A 220 2.05 -19.76 0.69
C MET A 220 2.57 -18.70 -0.25
N ASN A 221 2.14 -18.75 -1.53
CA ASN A 221 2.38 -17.73 -2.55
C ASN A 221 1.04 -17.34 -3.18
N ASP A 222 0.75 -16.04 -3.15
CA ASP A 222 -0.48 -15.42 -3.63
C ASP A 222 -0.13 -14.31 -4.63
N ASN A 223 0.22 -14.69 -5.86
CA ASN A 223 0.37 -13.84 -7.04
C ASN A 223 0.99 -12.43 -6.80
N GLY A 224 2.18 -12.37 -6.24
CA GLY A 224 2.87 -11.11 -5.94
C GLY A 224 3.20 -10.94 -4.47
N SER A 225 2.62 -11.77 -3.61
CA SER A 225 2.92 -11.85 -2.17
C SER A 225 3.20 -13.27 -1.75
N ILE A 226 4.01 -13.42 -0.72
CA ILE A 226 4.19 -14.68 0.01
C ILE A 226 3.77 -14.47 1.46
N TYR A 227 3.44 -15.58 2.11
CA TYR A 227 3.34 -15.66 3.56
C TYR A 227 4.53 -16.44 4.09
N ILE A 228 5.13 -15.95 5.15
CA ILE A 228 6.31 -16.52 5.80
C ILE A 228 6.07 -16.61 7.30
N GLU A 229 6.45 -17.73 7.90
CA GLU A 229 6.29 -17.95 9.34
C GLU A 229 7.52 -18.57 9.96
N ASP A 230 7.71 -18.36 11.26
CA ASP A 230 8.74 -19.02 12.07
C ASP A 230 8.22 -19.30 13.48
N TYR A 231 8.77 -20.35 14.10
CA TYR A 231 8.41 -20.80 15.43
C TYR A 231 9.27 -20.11 16.50
N ASP A 232 8.62 -19.56 17.50
CA ASP A 232 9.28 -19.03 18.70
C ASP A 232 9.18 -20.00 19.86
N THR A 233 10.33 -20.44 20.38
CA THR A 233 10.40 -21.43 21.45
C THR A 233 9.96 -20.91 22.81
N ASP A 234 10.06 -19.61 23.04
CA ASP A 234 9.75 -19.02 24.35
C ASP A 234 8.25 -18.91 24.55
N THR A 235 7.50 -18.55 23.51
CA THR A 235 6.05 -18.44 23.53
C THR A 235 5.34 -19.71 23.10
N GLY A 236 6.04 -20.62 22.41
CA GLY A 236 5.45 -21.82 21.82
C GLY A 236 4.52 -21.56 20.64
N LEU A 237 4.64 -20.39 19.99
CA LEU A 237 3.78 -19.95 18.90
C LEU A 237 4.55 -19.74 17.60
N TYR A 238 3.83 -19.79 16.48
CA TYR A 238 4.31 -19.30 15.20
C TYR A 238 3.95 -17.83 15.04
N TYR A 239 4.88 -17.08 14.45
CA TYR A 239 4.70 -15.68 14.06
C TYR A 239 4.92 -15.56 12.57
N GLY A 240 4.13 -14.75 11.90
CA GLY A 240 4.19 -14.64 10.46
C GLY A 240 3.97 -13.23 9.94
N ILE A 241 4.23 -13.06 8.65
CA ILE A 241 3.95 -11.81 7.94
C ILE A 241 3.73 -12.06 6.45
N SER A 242 2.94 -11.19 5.83
CA SER A 242 2.85 -11.10 4.37
C SER A 242 4.05 -10.32 3.82
N VAL A 243 4.63 -10.79 2.73
CA VAL A 243 5.75 -10.15 2.05
C VAL A 243 5.39 -9.92 0.59
N PHE A 244 5.21 -8.66 0.21
CA PHE A 244 4.92 -8.27 -1.17
C PHE A 244 6.22 -8.16 -1.97
N TYR A 245 6.42 -9.04 -2.94
CA TYR A 245 7.60 -9.05 -3.81
C TYR A 245 7.36 -8.36 -5.16
N GLY A 246 6.11 -8.04 -5.50
CA GLY A 246 5.75 -7.32 -6.71
C GLY A 246 6.05 -8.10 -8.00
N TYR A 247 6.23 -7.36 -9.09
CA TYR A 247 6.39 -7.98 -10.43
C TYR A 247 7.80 -7.86 -11.01
N ASN A 248 8.73 -7.24 -10.29
CA ASN A 248 10.06 -6.87 -10.81
C ASN A 248 11.22 -7.70 -10.23
N LEU A 249 10.93 -8.72 -9.41
CA LEU A 249 11.96 -9.56 -8.85
C LEU A 249 12.50 -10.52 -9.93
N PRO A 250 13.83 -10.59 -10.16
CA PRO A 250 14.41 -11.53 -11.14
C PRO A 250 14.08 -12.98 -10.83
N GLY A 251 14.03 -13.87 -11.85
CA GLY A 251 13.65 -15.26 -11.71
C GLY A 251 14.38 -16.04 -10.60
N LYS A 252 15.69 -15.81 -10.41
CA LYS A 252 16.44 -16.39 -9.28
C LYS A 252 16.00 -15.84 -7.92
N GLY A 253 15.53 -14.60 -7.85
CA GLY A 253 14.91 -14.07 -6.64
C GLY A 253 13.57 -14.77 -6.35
N LEU A 254 12.77 -15.05 -7.39
CA LEU A 254 11.52 -15.79 -7.25
C LEU A 254 11.75 -17.23 -6.78
N GLU A 255 12.82 -17.90 -7.24
CA GLU A 255 13.19 -19.24 -6.75
C GLU A 255 13.46 -19.26 -5.24
N ILE A 256 14.03 -18.19 -4.69
CA ILE A 256 14.26 -18.04 -3.24
C ILE A 256 12.93 -18.00 -2.48
N LEU A 257 11.91 -17.39 -3.08
CA LEU A 257 10.57 -17.24 -2.51
C LEU A 257 9.63 -18.42 -2.78
N SER A 258 10.15 -19.57 -3.18
CA SER A 258 9.35 -20.78 -3.39
C SER A 258 8.81 -21.33 -2.07
N VAL A 259 7.55 -21.78 -2.09
CA VAL A 259 6.91 -22.45 -0.95
C VAL A 259 7.75 -23.65 -0.51
N GLY A 260 7.95 -23.80 0.79
CA GLY A 260 8.79 -24.83 1.39
C GLY A 260 10.27 -24.44 1.55
N ASN A 261 10.69 -23.26 1.10
CA ASN A 261 11.99 -22.73 1.43
C ASN A 261 11.98 -22.04 2.81
N ARG A 262 13.03 -22.26 3.60
CA ARG A 262 13.42 -21.34 4.66
C ARG A 262 14.30 -20.27 4.02
N SER A 263 13.91 -19.02 4.16
CA SER A 263 14.59 -17.91 3.49
C SER A 263 14.80 -16.75 4.46
N ARG A 264 15.90 -16.02 4.24
CA ARG A 264 16.14 -14.71 4.85
C ARG A 264 15.53 -13.66 3.93
N ILE A 265 14.60 -12.91 4.45
CA ILE A 265 13.94 -11.79 3.76
C ILE A 265 14.61 -10.48 4.20
N VAL A 266 14.83 -9.60 3.25
CA VAL A 266 15.26 -8.22 3.50
C VAL A 266 14.33 -7.30 2.73
N GLY A 267 13.63 -6.41 3.45
CA GLY A 267 12.65 -5.51 2.87
C GLY A 267 12.26 -4.40 3.84
N THR A 268 11.35 -3.54 3.44
CA THR A 268 10.87 -2.41 4.24
C THR A 268 9.47 -2.69 4.74
N VAL A 269 9.24 -2.48 6.03
CA VAL A 269 7.90 -2.60 6.64
C VAL A 269 7.02 -1.46 6.12
N GLN A 270 5.80 -1.77 5.70
CA GLN A 270 4.86 -0.82 5.13
C GLN A 270 3.44 -1.15 5.57
N TYR A 271 2.67 -0.14 5.95
CA TYR A 271 1.23 -0.32 6.11
C TYR A 271 0.56 -0.36 4.74
N TYR A 272 -0.15 -1.45 4.45
CA TYR A 272 -0.92 -1.63 3.23
C TYR A 272 -2.39 -1.30 3.49
N GLU A 273 -2.82 -0.13 3.05
CA GLU A 273 -4.15 0.41 3.38
C GLU A 273 -5.32 -0.41 2.84
N ALA A 274 -5.21 -0.91 1.61
CA ALA A 274 -6.29 -1.70 1.02
C ALA A 274 -6.49 -3.05 1.73
N GLY A 275 -5.46 -3.56 2.42
CA GLY A 275 -5.52 -4.76 3.25
C GLY A 275 -5.63 -4.45 4.74
N GLU A 276 -5.60 -3.18 5.14
CA GLU A 276 -5.66 -2.73 6.53
C GLU A 276 -4.62 -3.40 7.44
N GLN A 277 -3.44 -3.76 6.89
CA GLN A 277 -2.41 -4.50 7.62
C GLN A 277 -1.01 -4.12 7.18
N TYR A 278 -0.03 -4.40 8.05
CA TYR A 278 1.37 -4.26 7.71
C TYR A 278 1.86 -5.44 6.87
N GLN A 279 2.73 -5.13 5.92
CA GLN A 279 3.48 -6.09 5.11
C GLN A 279 4.94 -5.68 5.01
N VAL A 280 5.79 -6.58 4.53
CA VAL A 280 7.16 -6.23 4.12
C VAL A 280 7.22 -6.19 2.60
N ALA A 281 7.84 -5.14 2.05
CA ALA A 281 7.96 -4.97 0.61
C ALA A 281 9.34 -4.42 0.22
N GLY A 282 9.55 -4.12 -1.07
CA GLY A 282 10.80 -3.53 -1.54
C GLY A 282 11.98 -4.51 -1.54
N LEU A 283 11.70 -5.79 -1.78
CA LEU A 283 12.72 -6.83 -1.82
C LEU A 283 13.76 -6.57 -2.91
N THR A 284 15.00 -6.95 -2.64
CA THR A 284 16.09 -6.81 -3.60
C THR A 284 16.81 -8.14 -3.76
N TYR A 285 17.10 -8.50 -5.02
CA TYR A 285 18.02 -9.57 -5.36
C TYR A 285 18.99 -9.14 -6.46
N ARG A 286 20.25 -8.93 -6.11
CA ARG A 286 21.33 -8.57 -7.02
C ARG A 286 22.08 -9.83 -7.43
N GLN A 287 21.74 -10.40 -8.58
CA GLN A 287 22.32 -11.66 -9.08
C GLN A 287 23.86 -11.61 -9.18
N MET A 288 24.44 -10.46 -9.54
CA MET A 288 25.89 -10.28 -9.65
C MET A 288 26.60 -10.17 -8.29
N LYS A 289 25.84 -10.01 -7.20
CA LYS A 289 26.35 -9.94 -5.82
C LYS A 289 25.49 -10.82 -4.91
N PRO A 290 25.47 -12.16 -5.09
CA PRO A 290 24.51 -13.03 -4.40
C PRO A 290 24.70 -13.05 -2.87
N LYS A 291 25.89 -12.69 -2.37
CA LYS A 291 26.20 -12.58 -0.93
C LYS A 291 26.01 -11.17 -0.36
N ASP A 292 25.42 -10.25 -1.13
CA ASP A 292 25.10 -8.91 -0.63
C ASP A 292 24.11 -9.05 0.56
N PRO A 293 24.41 -8.48 1.74
CA PRO A 293 23.55 -8.58 2.92
C PRO A 293 22.17 -7.94 2.71
N GLY A 294 22.04 -7.04 1.74
CA GLY A 294 20.75 -6.46 1.33
C GLY A 294 19.91 -7.37 0.43
N ASN A 295 20.41 -8.52 0.00
CA ASN A 295 19.66 -9.49 -0.80
C ASN A 295 18.79 -10.40 0.09
N ILE A 296 17.66 -10.85 -0.49
CA ILE A 296 16.99 -12.06 0.01
C ILE A 296 17.87 -13.27 -0.27
N GLN A 297 17.80 -14.27 0.60
CA GLN A 297 18.67 -15.46 0.52
C GLN A 297 17.88 -16.73 0.88
N LYS A 298 18.07 -17.80 0.10
CA LYS A 298 17.59 -19.14 0.47
C LYS A 298 18.56 -19.77 1.47
N ILE A 299 18.04 -20.27 2.58
CA ILE A 299 18.82 -20.94 3.63
C ILE A 299 18.74 -22.45 3.44
N SER A 300 17.53 -22.99 3.31
CA SER A 300 17.27 -24.42 3.12
C SER A 300 15.93 -24.62 2.40
N ASP A 301 15.58 -25.87 2.08
CA ASP A 301 14.32 -26.26 1.44
C ASP A 301 13.70 -27.49 2.12
N GLY A 302 12.57 -27.94 1.60
CA GLY A 302 11.87 -29.12 2.07
C GLY A 302 11.06 -28.91 3.35
N HIS A 303 10.80 -27.66 3.73
CA HIS A 303 9.95 -27.32 4.88
C HIS A 303 8.48 -27.31 4.51
N GLN A 304 7.62 -27.39 5.54
CA GLN A 304 6.16 -27.29 5.41
C GLN A 304 5.65 -26.22 6.36
N GLY A 305 4.48 -25.63 6.04
CA GLY A 305 3.75 -24.77 6.94
C GLY A 305 3.32 -25.53 8.20
N ALA A 306 3.23 -24.81 9.32
CA ALA A 306 2.88 -25.38 10.61
C ALA A 306 1.47 -25.94 10.66
N TYR A 307 0.53 -25.27 9.99
CA TYR A 307 -0.90 -25.56 10.03
C TYR A 307 -1.37 -25.86 11.47
N THR A 308 -1.07 -24.90 12.36
CA THR A 308 -1.39 -25.03 13.79
C THR A 308 -2.89 -25.28 13.98
N LEU A 309 -3.24 -26.42 14.59
CA LEU A 309 -4.63 -26.72 14.90
C LEU A 309 -5.16 -25.70 15.90
N THR A 310 -6.14 -24.94 15.51
CA THR A 310 -6.69 -23.82 16.29
C THR A 310 -8.20 -23.95 16.39
N ASP A 311 -8.75 -23.86 17.60
CA ASP A 311 -10.20 -23.79 17.80
C ASP A 311 -10.73 -22.36 17.67
N ALA A 312 -12.04 -22.22 17.41
CA ALA A 312 -12.68 -20.93 17.20
C ALA A 312 -12.62 -20.01 18.43
N GLY A 313 -12.67 -20.57 19.63
CA GLY A 313 -12.57 -19.79 20.87
C GLY A 313 -11.19 -19.14 21.03
N THR A 314 -10.14 -19.91 20.80
CA THR A 314 -8.76 -19.42 20.77
C THR A 314 -8.58 -18.40 19.66
N PHE A 315 -9.09 -18.69 18.45
CA PHE A 315 -8.95 -17.78 17.32
C PHE A 315 -9.62 -16.42 17.55
N LEU A 316 -10.84 -16.40 18.09
CA LEU A 316 -11.62 -15.16 18.23
C LEU A 316 -11.35 -14.40 19.54
N ASN A 317 -11.02 -15.10 20.63
CA ASN A 317 -10.98 -14.53 21.97
C ASN A 317 -9.70 -14.84 22.73
N GLY A 318 -8.82 -15.68 22.17
CA GLY A 318 -7.57 -16.07 22.83
C GLY A 318 -6.68 -14.86 23.10
N LYS A 319 -6.07 -14.85 24.27
CA LYS A 319 -5.09 -13.84 24.69
C LYS A 319 -3.75 -14.50 24.96
N VAL A 320 -2.70 -13.84 24.58
CA VAL A 320 -1.31 -14.30 24.77
C VAL A 320 -0.50 -13.19 25.41
N VAL A 321 0.20 -13.52 26.49
CA VAL A 321 1.13 -12.60 27.12
C VAL A 321 2.52 -12.86 26.55
N VAL A 322 3.10 -11.85 25.93
CA VAL A 322 4.47 -11.86 25.40
C VAL A 322 5.33 -10.98 26.28
N GLU A 323 6.50 -11.47 26.66
CA GLU A 323 7.53 -10.68 27.34
C GLU A 323 8.68 -10.43 26.36
N ASP A 324 9.02 -9.16 26.15
CA ASP A 324 10.10 -8.69 25.31
C ASP A 324 10.81 -7.50 25.97
N GLU A 325 11.67 -6.79 25.23
CA GLU A 325 12.38 -5.60 25.73
C GLU A 325 11.45 -4.46 26.16
N GLU A 326 10.24 -4.38 25.61
CA GLU A 326 9.21 -3.39 25.97
C GLU A 326 8.42 -3.82 27.24
N GLY A 327 8.69 -5.03 27.77
CA GLY A 327 8.06 -5.61 28.95
C GLY A 327 6.99 -6.64 28.64
N LYS A 328 6.10 -6.91 29.62
CA LYS A 328 4.98 -7.85 29.46
C LYS A 328 3.78 -7.16 28.83
N ARG A 329 3.36 -7.67 27.68
CA ARG A 329 2.19 -7.16 26.94
C ARG A 329 1.24 -8.29 26.58
N GLU A 330 -0.05 -8.01 26.64
CA GLU A 330 -1.11 -8.94 26.23
C GLU A 330 -1.58 -8.61 24.82
N PHE A 331 -1.68 -9.62 23.98
CA PHE A 331 -2.12 -9.52 22.60
C PHE A 331 -3.28 -10.48 22.33
N ASP A 332 -4.11 -10.17 21.35
CA ASP A 332 -5.03 -11.13 20.76
C ASP A 332 -4.26 -12.23 20.02
N TYR A 333 -4.68 -13.49 20.20
CA TYR A 333 -4.07 -14.62 19.51
C TYR A 333 -4.06 -14.41 17.98
N ALA A 334 -5.22 -14.03 17.40
CA ALA A 334 -5.34 -13.84 15.97
C ALA A 334 -4.42 -12.73 15.44
N TYR A 335 -4.14 -11.68 16.24
CA TYR A 335 -3.18 -10.64 15.88
C TYR A 335 -1.76 -11.21 15.78
N LEU A 336 -1.33 -12.00 16.74
CA LEU A 336 0.00 -12.62 16.74
C LEU A 336 0.14 -13.67 15.62
N ALA A 337 -0.94 -14.43 15.38
CA ALA A 337 -1.00 -15.44 14.34
C ALA A 337 -1.16 -14.90 12.90
N LEU A 338 -1.36 -13.58 12.73
CA LEU A 338 -1.56 -12.96 11.41
C LEU A 338 -0.38 -13.28 10.47
N GLY A 339 -0.68 -13.88 9.30
CA GLY A 339 0.31 -14.34 8.33
C GLY A 339 0.85 -15.75 8.59
N THR A 340 0.42 -16.44 9.66
CA THR A 340 0.77 -17.83 9.93
C THR A 340 -0.27 -18.80 9.38
N THR A 341 0.13 -20.07 9.19
CA THR A 341 -0.78 -21.12 8.74
C THR A 341 -1.50 -21.78 9.92
N ILE A 342 -2.82 -21.93 9.78
CA ILE A 342 -3.66 -22.64 10.75
C ILE A 342 -4.51 -23.70 10.08
N GLU A 343 -4.97 -24.65 10.90
CA GLU A 343 -5.97 -25.64 10.57
C GLU A 343 -7.15 -25.51 11.54
N MET A 344 -8.39 -25.52 11.02
CA MET A 344 -9.61 -25.45 11.83
C MET A 344 -10.62 -26.46 11.33
N HIS A 345 -11.25 -27.17 12.26
CA HIS A 345 -12.11 -28.31 11.97
C HIS A 345 -13.58 -28.04 12.24
N ASN A 346 -14.45 -28.83 11.58
CA ASN A 346 -15.89 -28.89 11.81
C ASN A 346 -16.63 -27.57 11.58
N LEU A 347 -16.20 -26.78 10.62
CA LEU A 347 -16.83 -25.53 10.23
C LEU A 347 -18.09 -25.78 9.40
N LYS A 348 -19.28 -25.50 9.95
CA LYS A 348 -20.54 -25.56 9.20
C LYS A 348 -20.70 -24.31 8.36
N VAL A 349 -20.66 -24.43 7.05
CA VAL A 349 -20.88 -23.33 6.11
C VAL A 349 -22.35 -22.90 6.16
N ARG A 350 -22.60 -21.63 6.52
CA ARG A 350 -23.96 -21.07 6.68
C ARG A 350 -24.38 -20.19 5.51
N SER A 351 -23.46 -19.46 4.98
CA SER A 351 -23.68 -18.62 3.78
C SER A 351 -22.38 -18.40 3.04
N ILE A 352 -22.50 -18.15 1.74
CA ILE A 352 -21.37 -17.83 0.86
C ILE A 352 -21.76 -16.56 0.10
N LYS A 353 -20.80 -15.66 -0.05
CA LYS A 353 -20.83 -14.54 -0.99
C LYS A 353 -19.73 -14.77 -2.00
N THR A 354 -20.07 -14.93 -3.26
CA THR A 354 -19.13 -15.05 -4.37
C THR A 354 -18.86 -13.66 -4.97
N GLU A 355 -17.63 -13.39 -5.35
CA GLU A 355 -17.28 -12.21 -6.14
C GLU A 355 -17.81 -12.41 -7.56
N ASP A 356 -18.78 -11.61 -7.96
CA ASP A 356 -19.53 -11.77 -9.21
C ASP A 356 -19.24 -10.67 -10.25
N ASP A 357 -18.35 -9.70 -9.93
CA ASP A 357 -17.87 -8.72 -10.90
C ASP A 357 -16.84 -9.34 -11.85
N PRO A 358 -17.16 -9.51 -13.15
CA PRO A 358 -16.23 -10.08 -14.12
C PRO A 358 -14.95 -9.25 -14.34
N ALA A 359 -14.96 -7.96 -13.97
CA ALA A 359 -13.80 -7.08 -14.05
C ALA A 359 -12.86 -7.21 -12.83
N SER A 360 -13.33 -7.85 -11.76
CA SER A 360 -12.54 -8.12 -10.57
C SER A 360 -11.50 -9.22 -10.82
N SER A 361 -10.26 -8.98 -10.40
CA SER A 361 -9.21 -10.02 -10.40
C SER A 361 -9.53 -11.21 -9.48
N SER A 362 -10.52 -11.05 -8.59
CA SER A 362 -11.01 -12.08 -7.67
C SER A 362 -12.35 -12.70 -8.13
N TYR A 363 -12.77 -12.50 -9.40
CA TYR A 363 -14.02 -13.07 -9.92
C TYR A 363 -14.10 -14.57 -9.66
N GLY A 364 -15.14 -15.01 -8.95
CA GLY A 364 -15.33 -16.40 -8.53
C GLY A 364 -14.72 -16.76 -7.15
N ALA A 365 -14.01 -15.85 -6.49
CA ALA A 365 -13.54 -16.04 -5.12
C ALA A 365 -14.71 -15.96 -4.13
N MET A 366 -14.68 -16.78 -3.06
CA MET A 366 -15.78 -16.91 -2.11
C MET A 366 -15.44 -16.36 -0.74
N THR A 367 -16.41 -15.73 -0.08
CA THR A 367 -16.39 -15.42 1.34
C THR A 367 -17.45 -16.23 2.04
N MET A 368 -17.02 -17.20 2.85
CA MET A 368 -17.90 -18.12 3.57
C MET A 368 -18.05 -17.63 5.01
N LYS A 369 -19.28 -17.59 5.51
CA LYS A 369 -19.58 -17.48 6.93
C LYS A 369 -19.81 -18.88 7.47
N CYS A 370 -18.93 -19.31 8.33
CA CYS A 370 -18.95 -20.65 8.92
C CYS A 370 -19.28 -20.54 10.41
N GLU A 371 -19.93 -21.57 10.93
CA GLU A 371 -20.26 -21.68 12.36
C GLU A 371 -19.61 -22.93 12.94
N VAL A 372 -18.96 -22.77 14.10
CA VAL A 372 -18.45 -23.87 14.90
C VAL A 372 -18.58 -23.50 16.39
N ALA A 373 -19.09 -24.42 17.21
CA ALA A 373 -19.33 -24.20 18.64
C ALA A 373 -20.12 -22.91 18.98
N GLY A 374 -21.06 -22.50 18.10
CA GLY A 374 -21.86 -21.28 18.27
C GLY A 374 -21.12 -19.98 17.92
N MET A 375 -19.93 -20.05 17.37
CA MET A 375 -19.12 -18.89 16.95
C MET A 375 -19.03 -18.80 15.43
N GLU A 376 -19.06 -17.57 14.88
CA GLU A 376 -18.90 -17.31 13.46
C GLU A 376 -17.41 -17.17 13.10
N ILE A 377 -16.96 -17.96 12.13
CA ILE A 377 -15.63 -17.87 11.51
C ILE A 377 -15.80 -17.47 10.05
N LYS A 378 -15.05 -16.45 9.61
CA LYS A 378 -14.99 -16.03 8.21
C LYS A 378 -13.86 -16.79 7.50
N VAL A 379 -14.20 -17.45 6.40
CA VAL A 379 -13.24 -18.12 5.49
C VAL A 379 -13.30 -17.40 4.16
N ARG A 380 -12.17 -16.84 3.71
CA ARG A 380 -12.04 -16.22 2.39
C ARG A 380 -11.24 -17.15 1.47
N THR A 381 -11.73 -17.42 0.28
CA THR A 381 -10.95 -18.18 -0.70
C THR A 381 -10.42 -17.27 -1.80
N GLU A 382 -9.31 -17.65 -2.40
CA GLU A 382 -9.01 -17.25 -3.76
C GLU A 382 -9.95 -17.97 -4.74
N VAL A 383 -9.80 -17.75 -6.05
CA VAL A 383 -10.57 -18.49 -7.07
C VAL A 383 -10.16 -19.95 -7.04
N LEU A 384 -11.01 -20.79 -6.47
CA LEU A 384 -10.74 -22.22 -6.35
C LEU A 384 -11.04 -22.95 -7.66
N ILE A 385 -10.15 -23.86 -8.05
CA ILE A 385 -10.21 -24.60 -9.30
C ILE A 385 -10.20 -26.10 -9.01
N ASP A 386 -11.07 -26.86 -9.63
CA ASP A 386 -11.11 -28.32 -9.55
C ASP A 386 -9.99 -28.98 -10.40
N SER A 387 -9.90 -30.31 -10.32
CA SER A 387 -8.94 -31.12 -11.11
C SER A 387 -9.16 -31.01 -12.63
N SER A 388 -10.34 -30.59 -13.06
CA SER A 388 -10.71 -30.40 -14.47
C SER A 388 -10.53 -28.95 -14.94
N ARG A 389 -9.99 -28.08 -14.08
CA ARG A 389 -9.78 -26.64 -14.29
C ARG A 389 -11.06 -25.80 -14.36
N ASN A 390 -12.17 -26.29 -13.81
CA ASN A 390 -13.37 -25.47 -13.65
C ASN A 390 -13.32 -24.71 -12.34
N ILE A 391 -13.90 -23.51 -12.32
CA ILE A 391 -14.09 -22.73 -11.08
C ILE A 391 -15.07 -23.49 -10.20
N ILE A 392 -14.70 -23.71 -8.95
CA ILE A 392 -15.56 -24.31 -7.92
C ILE A 392 -16.52 -23.23 -7.45
N THR A 393 -17.82 -23.53 -7.52
CA THR A 393 -18.90 -22.62 -7.10
C THR A 393 -19.37 -22.90 -5.69
N GLU A 394 -20.20 -22.01 -5.16
CA GLU A 394 -20.75 -22.09 -3.79
C GLU A 394 -21.51 -23.39 -3.49
N ASP A 395 -22.13 -24.01 -4.50
CA ASP A 395 -22.86 -25.29 -4.35
C ASP A 395 -21.98 -26.42 -3.79
N ALA A 396 -20.68 -26.35 -4.01
CA ALA A 396 -19.74 -27.33 -3.49
C ALA A 396 -19.66 -27.33 -1.95
N TYR A 397 -19.84 -26.15 -1.33
CA TYR A 397 -19.57 -25.97 0.09
C TYR A 397 -20.77 -25.50 0.92
N LEU A 398 -21.78 -24.90 0.31
CA LEU A 398 -22.95 -24.39 1.03
C LEU A 398 -23.63 -25.55 1.82
N ASP A 399 -23.98 -25.28 3.06
CA ASP A 399 -24.58 -26.24 4.00
C ASP A 399 -23.71 -27.48 4.34
N LYS A 400 -22.46 -27.52 3.93
CA LYS A 400 -21.50 -28.58 4.30
C LYS A 400 -20.80 -28.28 5.62
N VAL A 401 -20.24 -29.34 6.21
CA VAL A 401 -19.26 -29.25 7.29
C VAL A 401 -17.89 -29.48 6.67
N ILE A 402 -16.98 -28.55 6.89
CA ILE A 402 -15.66 -28.55 6.29
C ILE A 402 -14.56 -28.43 7.34
N ASP A 403 -13.42 -29.01 7.05
CA ASP A 403 -12.13 -28.67 7.68
C ASP A 403 -11.35 -27.78 6.73
N VAL A 404 -10.69 -26.77 7.26
CA VAL A 404 -9.93 -25.82 6.44
C VAL A 404 -8.49 -25.70 6.92
N ARG A 405 -7.58 -25.57 5.96
CA ARG A 405 -6.20 -25.11 6.13
C ARG A 405 -6.03 -23.79 5.41
N GLY A 406 -5.40 -22.82 6.06
CA GLY A 406 -5.23 -21.52 5.44
C GLY A 406 -4.28 -20.65 6.23
N VAL A 407 -4.12 -19.42 5.78
CA VAL A 407 -3.35 -18.40 6.49
C VAL A 407 -4.30 -17.48 7.26
N VAL A 408 -3.88 -17.06 8.44
CA VAL A 408 -4.59 -16.01 9.18
C VAL A 408 -4.41 -14.70 8.46
N ASP A 409 -5.51 -14.07 8.11
CA ASP A 409 -5.57 -12.82 7.36
C ASP A 409 -6.49 -11.82 8.06
N TYR A 410 -6.38 -10.54 7.72
CA TYR A 410 -7.21 -9.48 8.28
C TYR A 410 -7.81 -8.66 7.14
N HIS A 411 -9.10 -8.44 7.17
CA HIS A 411 -9.79 -7.65 6.17
C HIS A 411 -11.14 -7.15 6.69
N ASP A 412 -11.46 -5.89 6.41
CA ASP A 412 -12.72 -5.25 6.80
C ASP A 412 -12.96 -5.36 8.32
N GLY A 413 -11.93 -4.98 9.10
CA GLY A 413 -11.99 -4.97 10.56
C GLY A 413 -12.05 -6.35 11.23
N LYS A 414 -11.83 -7.46 10.51
CA LYS A 414 -11.99 -8.82 11.05
C LYS A 414 -10.86 -9.75 10.65
N TYR A 415 -10.45 -10.61 11.58
CA TYR A 415 -9.60 -11.75 11.28
C TYR A 415 -10.41 -12.84 10.54
N GLN A 416 -9.75 -13.47 9.59
CA GLN A 416 -10.33 -14.52 8.74
C GLN A 416 -9.29 -15.58 8.41
N ILE A 417 -9.75 -16.74 7.90
CA ILE A 417 -8.86 -17.76 7.34
C ILE A 417 -8.87 -17.60 5.82
N LYS A 418 -7.71 -17.28 5.23
CA LYS A 418 -7.57 -17.17 3.78
C LYS A 418 -7.08 -18.50 3.21
N VAL A 419 -7.82 -19.05 2.25
CA VAL A 419 -7.56 -20.34 1.60
C VAL A 419 -7.20 -20.09 0.13
N LEU A 420 -6.04 -20.57 -0.31
CA LEU A 420 -5.55 -20.34 -1.68
C LEU A 420 -5.91 -21.47 -2.66
N THR A 421 -6.11 -22.68 -2.19
CA THR A 421 -6.34 -23.83 -3.07
C THR A 421 -7.45 -24.74 -2.57
N ALA A 422 -8.14 -25.39 -3.49
CA ALA A 422 -9.26 -26.29 -3.16
C ALA A 422 -8.86 -27.51 -2.30
N LYS A 423 -7.60 -27.95 -2.39
CA LYS A 423 -7.06 -29.09 -1.58
C LYS A 423 -6.98 -28.77 -0.09
N ASP A 424 -7.02 -27.50 0.27
CA ASP A 424 -6.94 -27.03 1.66
C ASP A 424 -8.33 -26.93 2.31
N ILE A 425 -9.39 -27.36 1.61
CA ILE A 425 -10.74 -27.53 2.14
C ILE A 425 -11.14 -29.00 2.01
N THR A 426 -11.44 -29.64 3.14
CA THR A 426 -11.93 -31.02 3.17
C THR A 426 -13.39 -31.01 3.60
N ILE A 427 -14.28 -31.59 2.79
CA ILE A 427 -15.69 -31.77 3.13
C ILE A 427 -15.81 -33.00 4.02
N ILE A 428 -16.38 -32.83 5.22
CA ILE A 428 -16.54 -33.88 6.20
C ILE A 428 -17.98 -34.43 6.18
N GLN A 429 -18.99 -33.56 5.96
CA GLN A 429 -20.38 -33.93 5.93
C GLN A 429 -21.21 -33.02 5.01
#